data_3bff05907a193d0e5ddbb8e6b369821b
#
_entry.id   3bff05907a193d0e5ddbb8e6b369821b
#
_cell.length_a   1.000
_cell.length_b   1.000
_cell.length_c   1.000
_cell.angle_alpha   90.00
_cell.angle_beta   90.00
_cell.angle_gamma   90.00
#
_symmetry.space_group_name_H-M   'P 1'
#
loop_
_entity.id
_entity.type
_entity.pdbx_description
1 polymer ?
#
loop_
_entity_poly.entity_id
_entity_poly.type
_entity_poly.pdbx_seq_one_letter_code
_entity_poly.pdbx_strand_id
1 'polypeptide(L)'
;FKLHSGVRNLRKDVLNKYNVISVFDSVLTRTIQITENTLTADIIIVQTYFFDVIEDIILDDFMFGNEKYVCLTASAGQIRTKKTVFIKESVLLEHRNTLMCGLTIEDINILGGVNINKYLAYLALANSATDVWEGFDITKSIVVEDMETEVEGIVDFINDVTYEIIRQKMKIPVSHTDGCGMMLPTLSDKSMMVRLPWIKGLLVPFAFDKFIIEANKNKDGKIYGNIVDIYGKEHDILKEGIEVIFTRSQFKMYKYYQNNCNEQGVINKYGWDIYKDNYLKYKCQAGKCNEEESDFSDAKINYQMLQTLTDMDNRELETIAKTTKHNILNIGRDRKTMLKVLGVKKSNKNKNNIQQALEIYPELLNDTYSKEILKQVKKSMVKEGRSAKLDINGVYTFIIPDIYAFCEFLILGDKNPNGLLNDGDVYCKLYEKYPKLDCLRSPHLYREHAVRNNVIDDKKKDWFITNGVYTSCHDLISKILQFDRHYMSNQNLANL
;
A
#
# COMPACT_ATOMS: atom_id res chain seq x y z
N PHE A 1 -20.18 -12.71 22.43
CA PHE A 1 -19.89 -11.92 21.23
C PHE A 1 -19.83 -10.46 21.59
N LYS A 2 -18.82 -9.75 21.12
CA LYS A 2 -18.75 -8.31 21.16
C LYS A 2 -19.06 -7.80 19.77
N LEU A 3 -20.30 -7.43 19.53
CA LEU A 3 -20.75 -6.88 18.26
C LEU A 3 -20.28 -5.43 18.17
N HIS A 4 -19.55 -5.11 17.12
CA HIS A 4 -19.20 -3.76 16.76
C HIS A 4 -19.80 -3.47 15.39
N SER A 5 -20.75 -2.58 15.32
CA SER A 5 -21.17 -2.00 14.05
C SER A 5 -19.96 -1.27 13.45
N GLY A 6 -19.59 -1.55 12.23
CA GLY A 6 -18.37 -1.18 11.49
C GLY A 6 -17.74 0.19 11.71
N VAL A 7 -17.60 0.60 12.95
CA VAL A 7 -17.28 1.94 13.34
C VAL A 7 -15.96 2.01 14.06
N ARG A 8 -15.11 2.87 13.56
CA ARG A 8 -13.91 3.32 14.25
C ARG A 8 -14.26 4.43 15.24
N ASN A 9 -13.75 4.32 16.48
CA ASN A 9 -13.75 5.40 17.48
C ASN A 9 -15.13 5.85 18.00
N LEU A 10 -15.93 4.90 18.46
CA LEU A 10 -17.06 5.24 19.29
C LEU A 10 -16.60 5.88 20.57
N ARG A 11 -16.85 7.16 20.74
CA ARG A 11 -16.83 7.77 22.06
C ARG A 11 -18.10 7.39 22.79
N LYS A 12 -17.94 6.87 24.01
CA LYS A 12 -19.05 6.38 24.83
C LYS A 12 -20.12 7.45 25.08
N ASP A 13 -19.72 8.70 25.22
CA ASP A 13 -20.55 9.89 25.37
C ASP A 13 -21.37 10.20 24.11
N VAL A 14 -20.81 10.02 22.92
CA VAL A 14 -21.53 10.21 21.65
C VAL A 14 -22.52 9.09 21.42
N LEU A 15 -22.17 7.85 21.74
CA LEU A 15 -23.07 6.71 21.70
C LEU A 15 -24.31 6.89 22.60
N ASN A 16 -24.09 7.33 23.83
CA ASN A 16 -25.19 7.47 24.81
C ASN A 16 -26.14 8.59 24.46
N LYS A 17 -25.71 9.62 23.73
CA LYS A 17 -26.50 10.79 23.44
C LYS A 17 -27.23 10.75 22.10
N TYR A 18 -26.58 10.18 21.05
CA TYR A 18 -27.10 10.29 19.68
C TYR A 18 -27.11 8.97 18.91
N ASN A 19 -26.61 7.89 19.48
CA ASN A 19 -26.37 6.63 18.75
C ASN A 19 -25.63 6.83 17.41
N VAL A 20 -24.79 7.88 17.33
CA VAL A 20 -24.10 8.25 16.12
C VAL A 20 -22.74 7.58 16.10
N ILE A 21 -22.45 6.95 15.02
CA ILE A 21 -21.21 6.26 14.78
C ILE A 21 -20.53 6.95 13.61
N SER A 22 -19.30 7.41 13.82
CA SER A 22 -18.45 7.91 12.75
C SER A 22 -18.04 6.74 11.86
N VAL A 23 -18.71 6.58 10.73
CA VAL A 23 -18.32 5.64 9.68
C VAL A 23 -17.23 6.33 8.87
N PHE A 24 -16.04 5.66 8.73
CA PHE A 24 -15.03 6.16 7.81
C PHE A 24 -15.47 5.87 6.38
N ASP A 25 -15.18 6.77 5.47
CA ASP A 25 -15.50 6.62 4.07
C ASP A 25 -14.67 5.47 3.43
N SER A 26 -15.35 4.62 2.68
CA SER A 26 -14.76 3.47 1.99
C SER A 26 -15.58 3.10 0.75
N VAL A 27 -15.00 2.33 -0.15
CA VAL A 27 -15.74 1.79 -1.30
C VAL A 27 -16.98 1.02 -0.82
N LEU A 28 -16.85 0.21 0.25
CA LEU A 28 -17.96 -0.56 0.80
C LEU A 28 -19.09 0.34 1.30
N THR A 29 -18.78 1.34 2.16
CA THR A 29 -19.78 2.20 2.76
C THR A 29 -20.51 3.05 1.71
N ARG A 30 -19.80 3.50 0.69
CA ARG A 30 -20.41 4.22 -0.44
C ARG A 30 -21.28 3.30 -1.31
N THR A 31 -20.84 2.08 -1.58
CA THR A 31 -21.58 1.09 -2.39
C THR A 31 -22.93 0.75 -1.73
N ILE A 32 -22.94 0.49 -0.44
CA ILE A 32 -24.17 0.15 0.31
C ILE A 32 -24.91 1.39 0.83
N GLN A 33 -24.53 2.59 0.38
CA GLN A 33 -25.20 3.86 0.62
C GLN A 33 -25.36 4.22 2.10
N ILE A 34 -24.36 3.91 2.93
CA ILE A 34 -24.37 4.34 4.33
C ILE A 34 -24.16 5.84 4.39
N THR A 35 -25.10 6.54 4.98
CA THR A 35 -25.01 7.98 5.21
C THR A 35 -23.97 8.26 6.30
N GLU A 36 -23.14 9.28 6.07
CA GLU A 36 -22.16 9.73 7.07
C GLU A 36 -22.83 10.03 8.42
N ASN A 37 -22.11 9.69 9.50
CA ASN A 37 -22.54 9.91 10.88
C ASN A 37 -23.86 9.20 11.26
N THR A 38 -24.25 8.15 10.54
CA THR A 38 -25.39 7.32 10.90
C THR A 38 -24.96 5.97 11.47
N LEU A 39 -25.81 5.39 12.29
CA LEU A 39 -25.73 4.00 12.70
C LEU A 39 -26.25 3.12 11.55
N THR A 40 -25.49 2.08 11.21
CA THR A 40 -26.00 1.03 10.35
C THR A 40 -25.99 -0.30 11.09
N ALA A 41 -27.05 -1.10 10.88
CA ALA A 41 -27.08 -2.50 11.25
C ALA A 41 -26.74 -3.41 10.06
N ASP A 42 -26.45 -2.84 8.87
CA ASP A 42 -26.22 -3.62 7.66
C ASP A 42 -24.87 -4.32 7.69
N ILE A 43 -23.90 -3.78 8.45
CA ILE A 43 -22.57 -4.36 8.65
C ILE A 43 -22.33 -4.53 10.15
N ILE A 44 -21.82 -5.71 10.52
CA ILE A 44 -21.44 -6.05 11.89
C ILE A 44 -20.00 -6.57 11.91
N ILE A 45 -19.20 -6.10 12.86
CA ILE A 45 -17.87 -6.66 13.12
C ILE A 45 -17.98 -7.56 14.34
N VAL A 46 -17.75 -8.86 14.15
CA VAL A 46 -17.76 -9.85 15.23
C VAL A 46 -16.33 -10.13 15.66
N GLN A 47 -16.10 -10.14 16.95
CA GLN A 47 -14.85 -10.59 17.57
C GLN A 47 -15.16 -11.70 18.59
N THR A 48 -14.46 -12.83 18.47
CA THR A 48 -14.59 -13.96 19.40
C THR A 48 -13.34 -14.15 20.24
N TYR A 49 -13.42 -14.98 21.29
CA TYR A 49 -12.26 -15.36 22.10
C TYR A 49 -11.54 -16.59 21.53
N PHE A 50 -12.25 -17.48 20.86
CA PHE A 50 -11.74 -18.74 20.35
C PHE A 50 -11.77 -18.76 18.82
N PHE A 51 -10.80 -19.44 18.19
CA PHE A 51 -10.76 -19.58 16.75
C PHE A 51 -11.90 -20.43 16.23
N ASP A 52 -12.20 -21.52 16.88
CA ASP A 52 -13.27 -22.44 16.47
C ASP A 52 -14.62 -21.71 16.33
N VAL A 53 -14.93 -20.81 17.28
CA VAL A 53 -16.16 -20.01 17.23
C VAL A 53 -16.19 -19.02 16.05
N ILE A 54 -15.06 -18.41 15.68
CA ILE A 54 -15.03 -17.51 14.51
C ILE A 54 -15.10 -18.30 13.21
N GLU A 55 -14.52 -19.51 13.18
CA GLU A 55 -14.58 -20.40 12.05
C GLU A 55 -16.01 -20.88 11.81
N ASP A 56 -16.69 -21.37 12.84
CA ASP A 56 -18.10 -21.79 12.78
C ASP A 56 -19.00 -20.68 12.22
N ILE A 57 -18.91 -19.45 12.75
CA ILE A 57 -19.74 -18.36 12.26
C ILE A 57 -19.37 -17.87 10.86
N ILE A 58 -18.14 -18.08 10.39
CA ILE A 58 -17.75 -17.78 9.00
C ILE A 58 -18.38 -18.79 8.04
N LEU A 59 -18.48 -20.08 8.44
CA LEU A 59 -18.97 -21.16 7.62
C LEU A 59 -20.50 -21.27 7.66
N ASP A 60 -21.11 -21.10 8.84
CA ASP A 60 -22.53 -21.39 9.08
C ASP A 60 -23.41 -20.14 9.04
N ASP A 61 -22.81 -18.93 8.95
CA ASP A 61 -23.53 -17.66 9.09
C ASP A 61 -24.24 -17.53 10.45
N PHE A 62 -25.03 -16.51 10.68
CA PHE A 62 -25.84 -16.42 11.90
C PHE A 62 -27.05 -15.49 11.76
N MET A 63 -28.05 -15.74 12.61
CA MET A 63 -29.22 -14.88 12.75
C MET A 63 -29.01 -13.87 13.88
N PHE A 64 -29.31 -12.60 13.62
CA PHE A 64 -29.34 -11.57 14.64
C PHE A 64 -30.63 -10.73 14.50
N GLY A 65 -31.51 -10.80 15.50
CA GLY A 65 -32.87 -10.38 15.31
C GLY A 65 -33.58 -11.30 14.28
N ASN A 66 -34.24 -10.68 13.32
CA ASN A 66 -34.89 -11.41 12.21
C ASN A 66 -34.07 -11.35 10.91
N GLU A 67 -32.81 -10.97 10.97
CA GLU A 67 -31.96 -10.80 9.82
C GLU A 67 -30.83 -11.83 9.81
N LYS A 68 -30.56 -12.40 8.64
CA LYS A 68 -29.43 -13.30 8.42
C LYS A 68 -28.18 -12.48 8.06
N TYR A 69 -27.07 -12.77 8.74
CA TYR A 69 -25.78 -12.18 8.50
C TYR A 69 -24.82 -13.22 7.95
N VAL A 70 -24.19 -12.87 6.84
CA VAL A 70 -23.22 -13.71 6.12
C VAL A 70 -21.83 -13.09 6.21
N CYS A 71 -20.80 -13.93 6.14
CA CYS A 71 -19.42 -13.46 6.15
C CYS A 71 -19.14 -12.64 4.88
N LEU A 72 -18.74 -11.38 5.05
CA LEU A 72 -18.34 -10.54 3.93
C LEU A 72 -16.84 -10.60 3.68
N THR A 73 -16.04 -10.26 4.71
CA THR A 73 -14.59 -10.12 4.52
C THR A 73 -13.83 -10.12 5.83
N ALA A 74 -12.56 -10.53 5.75
CA ALA A 74 -11.61 -10.40 6.84
C ALA A 74 -10.18 -10.25 6.30
N SER A 75 -9.45 -9.22 6.74
CA SER A 75 -8.01 -9.15 6.48
C SER A 75 -7.24 -10.17 7.33
N ALA A 76 -6.02 -10.52 6.92
CA ALA A 76 -5.16 -11.44 7.68
C ALA A 76 -4.93 -10.98 9.14
N GLY A 77 -4.85 -9.67 9.39
CA GLY A 77 -4.75 -9.11 10.73
C GLY A 77 -6.03 -9.25 11.54
N GLN A 78 -7.19 -9.13 10.90
CA GLN A 78 -8.49 -9.37 11.54
C GLN A 78 -8.64 -10.83 11.93
N ILE A 79 -8.35 -11.78 11.03
CA ILE A 79 -8.39 -13.23 11.33
C ILE A 79 -7.48 -13.56 12.51
N ARG A 80 -6.23 -13.09 12.53
CA ARG A 80 -5.30 -13.32 13.66
C ARG A 80 -5.84 -12.81 14.99
N THR A 81 -6.65 -11.78 14.98
CA THR A 81 -7.32 -11.23 16.18
C THR A 81 -8.74 -11.74 16.37
N LYS A 82 -9.12 -12.79 15.64
CA LYS A 82 -10.43 -13.44 15.69
C LYS A 82 -11.57 -12.43 15.44
N LYS A 83 -11.41 -11.63 14.38
CA LYS A 83 -12.38 -10.62 13.92
C LYS A 83 -12.78 -10.89 12.48
N THR A 84 -14.04 -10.68 12.17
CA THR A 84 -14.57 -10.80 10.82
C THR A 84 -15.70 -9.79 10.62
N VAL A 85 -15.87 -9.34 9.39
CA VAL A 85 -16.93 -8.42 8.99
C VAL A 85 -18.06 -9.23 8.37
N PHE A 86 -19.24 -9.07 8.92
CA PHE A 86 -20.48 -9.67 8.41
C PHE A 86 -21.39 -8.57 7.85
N ILE A 87 -22.21 -8.95 6.90
CA ILE A 87 -23.19 -8.08 6.25
C ILE A 87 -24.53 -8.81 6.21
N LYS A 88 -25.64 -8.07 6.25
CA LYS A 88 -26.95 -8.68 5.99
C LYS A 88 -26.97 -9.35 4.63
N GLU A 89 -27.49 -10.56 4.56
CA GLU A 89 -27.58 -11.31 3.30
C GLU A 89 -28.34 -10.54 2.22
N SER A 90 -29.45 -9.89 2.57
CA SER A 90 -30.22 -9.05 1.64
C SER A 90 -29.40 -7.91 1.02
N VAL A 91 -28.60 -7.23 1.83
CA VAL A 91 -27.73 -6.12 1.37
C VAL A 91 -26.58 -6.66 0.49
N LEU A 92 -26.00 -7.83 0.86
CA LEU A 92 -24.97 -8.44 0.03
C LEU A 92 -25.52 -8.85 -1.33
N LEU A 93 -26.69 -9.47 -1.39
CA LEU A 93 -27.32 -9.90 -2.65
C LEU A 93 -27.59 -8.71 -3.59
N GLU A 94 -27.98 -7.56 -3.05
CA GLU A 94 -28.21 -6.34 -3.83
C GLU A 94 -26.91 -5.76 -4.40
N HIS A 95 -25.83 -5.74 -3.61
CA HIS A 95 -24.59 -5.04 -3.96
C HIS A 95 -23.44 -5.97 -4.39
N ARG A 96 -23.63 -7.29 -4.39
CA ARG A 96 -22.59 -8.29 -4.66
C ARG A 96 -21.88 -8.06 -5.99
N ASN A 97 -22.62 -7.79 -7.06
CA ASN A 97 -22.04 -7.57 -8.37
C ASN A 97 -21.13 -6.33 -8.42
N THR A 98 -21.48 -5.28 -7.70
CA THR A 98 -20.63 -4.08 -7.58
C THR A 98 -19.36 -4.38 -6.79
N LEU A 99 -19.47 -5.05 -5.64
CA LEU A 99 -18.34 -5.39 -4.77
C LEU A 99 -17.37 -6.38 -5.42
N MET A 100 -17.91 -7.33 -6.20
CA MET A 100 -17.14 -8.40 -6.86
C MET A 100 -16.85 -8.10 -8.34
N CYS A 101 -17.23 -6.94 -8.86
CA CYS A 101 -17.09 -6.58 -10.27
C CYS A 101 -17.60 -7.68 -11.21
N GLY A 102 -18.80 -8.20 -10.92
CA GLY A 102 -19.48 -9.21 -11.69
C GLY A 102 -18.91 -10.63 -11.60
N LEU A 103 -17.85 -10.86 -10.84
CA LEU A 103 -17.31 -12.20 -10.62
C LEU A 103 -18.22 -12.97 -9.63
N THR A 104 -18.55 -14.21 -9.94
CA THR A 104 -19.35 -15.05 -9.05
C THR A 104 -18.50 -16.10 -8.32
N ILE A 105 -19.03 -16.67 -7.24
CA ILE A 105 -18.36 -17.77 -6.54
C ILE A 105 -18.33 -19.02 -7.42
N GLU A 106 -19.36 -19.20 -8.22
CA GLU A 106 -19.47 -20.28 -9.20
C GLU A 106 -18.34 -20.20 -10.24
N ASP A 107 -18.08 -19.02 -10.80
CA ASP A 107 -16.97 -18.78 -11.74
C ASP A 107 -15.62 -19.12 -11.09
N ILE A 108 -15.43 -18.68 -9.83
CA ILE A 108 -14.20 -18.95 -9.08
C ILE A 108 -14.03 -20.47 -8.88
N ASN A 109 -15.10 -21.17 -8.52
CA ASN A 109 -15.06 -22.62 -8.26
C ASN A 109 -14.82 -23.44 -9.53
N ILE A 110 -15.45 -23.07 -10.65
CA ILE A 110 -15.24 -23.70 -11.96
C ILE A 110 -13.77 -23.60 -12.38
N LEU A 111 -13.11 -22.50 -12.05
CA LEU A 111 -11.71 -22.24 -12.38
C LEU A 111 -10.71 -22.72 -11.30
N GLY A 112 -11.12 -23.68 -10.47
CA GLY A 112 -10.25 -24.33 -9.50
C GLY A 112 -10.26 -23.75 -8.09
N GLY A 113 -11.18 -22.82 -7.82
CA GLY A 113 -11.34 -22.21 -6.49
C GLY A 113 -10.22 -21.24 -6.11
N VAL A 114 -10.32 -20.70 -4.92
CA VAL A 114 -9.34 -19.79 -4.32
C VAL A 114 -9.18 -20.09 -2.83
N ASN A 115 -7.99 -19.86 -2.29
CA ASN A 115 -7.81 -19.95 -0.84
C ASN A 115 -8.71 -18.93 -0.14
N ILE A 116 -9.54 -19.40 0.82
CA ILE A 116 -10.56 -18.59 1.50
C ILE A 116 -9.95 -17.36 2.19
N ASN A 117 -8.79 -17.50 2.81
CA ASN A 117 -8.13 -16.36 3.48
C ASN A 117 -7.69 -15.30 2.47
N LYS A 118 -7.25 -15.70 1.27
CA LYS A 118 -6.91 -14.76 0.19
C LYS A 118 -8.17 -14.08 -0.35
N TYR A 119 -9.23 -14.84 -0.57
CA TYR A 119 -10.52 -14.32 -1.03
C TYR A 119 -11.09 -13.27 -0.08
N LEU A 120 -11.19 -13.61 1.21
CA LEU A 120 -11.65 -12.68 2.25
C LEU A 120 -10.76 -11.42 2.36
N ALA A 121 -9.44 -11.59 2.24
CA ALA A 121 -8.50 -10.48 2.26
C ALA A 121 -8.61 -9.58 1.01
N TYR A 122 -8.96 -10.13 -0.13
CA TYR A 122 -9.15 -9.36 -1.36
C TYR A 122 -10.48 -8.59 -1.35
N LEU A 123 -11.55 -9.19 -0.82
CA LEU A 123 -12.80 -8.46 -0.56
C LEU A 123 -12.62 -7.35 0.48
N ALA A 124 -11.72 -7.55 1.46
CA ALA A 124 -11.42 -6.53 2.47
C ALA A 124 -10.86 -5.23 1.89
N LEU A 125 -10.45 -5.21 0.62
CA LEU A 125 -9.99 -4.00 -0.06
C LEU A 125 -11.10 -2.95 -0.14
N ALA A 126 -12.36 -3.37 -0.31
CA ALA A 126 -13.52 -2.48 -0.33
C ALA A 126 -13.75 -1.78 1.01
N ASN A 127 -13.28 -2.37 2.11
CA ASN A 127 -13.43 -1.86 3.47
C ASN A 127 -12.23 -0.99 3.94
N SER A 128 -11.29 -0.70 3.07
CA SER A 128 -10.22 0.26 3.36
C SER A 128 -10.78 1.68 3.38
N ALA A 129 -10.32 2.51 4.32
CA ALA A 129 -10.63 3.95 4.29
C ALA A 129 -10.07 4.55 2.99
N THR A 130 -10.93 5.15 2.19
CA THR A 130 -10.60 5.68 0.87
C THR A 130 -11.45 6.89 0.54
N ASP A 131 -10.83 7.88 -0.09
CA ASP A 131 -11.54 8.91 -0.82
C ASP A 131 -11.91 8.41 -2.21
N VAL A 132 -12.92 8.99 -2.84
CA VAL A 132 -13.23 8.70 -4.25
C VAL A 132 -12.06 9.17 -5.12
N TRP A 133 -11.65 8.35 -6.06
CA TRP A 133 -10.69 8.77 -7.08
C TRP A 133 -11.44 9.40 -8.26
N GLU A 134 -11.66 10.69 -8.14
CA GLU A 134 -12.29 11.48 -9.20
C GLU A 134 -11.38 11.55 -10.45
N GLY A 135 -12.00 11.54 -11.63
CA GLY A 135 -11.29 11.62 -12.89
C GLY A 135 -10.68 10.32 -13.40
N PHE A 136 -10.75 9.22 -12.63
CA PHE A 136 -10.32 7.91 -13.11
C PHE A 136 -11.31 7.31 -14.11
N ASP A 137 -10.79 6.93 -15.27
CA ASP A 137 -11.53 6.22 -16.32
C ASP A 137 -10.94 4.83 -16.55
N ILE A 138 -11.69 3.79 -16.17
CA ILE A 138 -11.26 2.40 -16.32
C ILE A 138 -11.00 2.02 -17.77
N THR A 139 -11.66 2.65 -18.74
CA THR A 139 -11.49 2.37 -20.17
C THR A 139 -10.11 2.76 -20.68
N LYS A 140 -9.48 3.75 -20.04
CA LYS A 140 -8.13 4.23 -20.34
C LYS A 140 -7.04 3.52 -19.52
N SER A 141 -7.28 2.28 -19.16
CA SER A 141 -6.35 1.49 -18.38
C SER A 141 -6.06 0.14 -19.00
N ILE A 142 -4.86 -0.38 -18.72
CA ILE A 142 -4.42 -1.73 -19.09
C ILE A 142 -3.76 -2.41 -17.89
N VAL A 143 -3.63 -3.75 -17.98
CA VAL A 143 -2.89 -4.54 -16.99
C VAL A 143 -1.78 -5.29 -17.70
N VAL A 144 -0.55 -5.11 -17.28
CA VAL A 144 0.64 -5.69 -17.90
C VAL A 144 1.35 -6.65 -16.95
N GLU A 145 2.29 -7.45 -17.49
CA GLU A 145 3.16 -8.27 -16.66
C GLU A 145 4.07 -7.41 -15.79
N ASP A 146 4.43 -7.95 -14.62
CA ASP A 146 5.40 -7.31 -13.75
C ASP A 146 6.80 -7.32 -14.39
N MET A 147 7.58 -6.27 -14.15
CA MET A 147 8.99 -6.25 -14.54
C MET A 147 9.77 -7.18 -13.61
N GLU A 148 10.32 -8.24 -14.16
CA GLU A 148 11.19 -9.15 -13.47
C GLU A 148 12.56 -9.19 -14.18
N THR A 149 13.64 -9.04 -13.41
CA THR A 149 15.02 -9.18 -13.90
C THR A 149 15.83 -10.11 -13.00
N GLU A 150 16.90 -10.68 -13.53
CA GLU A 150 17.86 -11.43 -12.73
C GLU A 150 18.91 -10.49 -12.16
N VAL A 151 18.96 -10.37 -10.84
CA VAL A 151 19.92 -9.54 -10.13
C VAL A 151 20.98 -10.42 -9.47
N GLU A 152 22.24 -10.12 -9.71
CA GLU A 152 23.35 -10.82 -9.09
C GLU A 152 23.67 -10.23 -7.70
N GLY A 153 23.67 -11.07 -6.66
CA GLY A 153 23.92 -10.61 -5.31
C GLY A 153 24.39 -11.71 -4.36
N ILE A 154 24.86 -11.30 -3.20
CA ILE A 154 25.27 -12.22 -2.13
C ILE A 154 24.05 -12.52 -1.26
N VAL A 155 23.70 -13.80 -1.14
CA VAL A 155 22.57 -14.28 -0.35
C VAL A 155 22.96 -15.44 0.53
N ASP A 156 22.18 -15.64 1.58
CA ASP A 156 22.25 -16.82 2.41
C ASP A 156 21.32 -17.88 1.79
N PHE A 157 21.91 -18.82 1.06
CA PHE A 157 21.19 -19.90 0.40
C PHE A 157 20.98 -21.05 1.38
N ILE A 158 19.73 -21.50 1.51
CA ILE A 158 19.34 -22.64 2.34
C ILE A 158 19.07 -23.83 1.43
N ASN A 159 19.82 -24.92 1.65
CA ASN A 159 19.55 -26.18 0.98
C ASN A 159 18.31 -26.82 1.63
N ASP A 160 17.24 -27.02 0.85
CA ASP A 160 15.97 -27.56 1.36
C ASP A 160 16.05 -29.04 1.80
N VAL A 161 17.13 -29.75 1.47
CA VAL A 161 17.34 -31.17 1.84
C VAL A 161 18.25 -31.28 3.06
N THR A 162 19.39 -30.57 3.07
CA THR A 162 20.38 -30.68 4.15
C THR A 162 20.17 -29.62 5.23
N TYR A 163 19.35 -28.58 4.96
CA TYR A 163 19.14 -27.40 5.80
C TYR A 163 20.42 -26.60 6.10
N GLU A 164 21.50 -26.84 5.34
CA GLU A 164 22.72 -26.06 5.43
C GLU A 164 22.51 -24.67 4.85
N ILE A 165 23.04 -23.67 5.52
CA ILE A 165 23.02 -22.27 5.08
C ILE A 165 24.39 -21.93 4.51
N ILE A 166 24.44 -21.61 3.21
CA ILE A 166 25.67 -21.26 2.50
C ILE A 166 25.55 -19.83 1.99
N ARG A 167 26.44 -18.95 2.42
CA ARG A 167 26.53 -17.60 1.91
C ARG A 167 27.27 -17.60 0.58
N GLN A 168 26.58 -17.28 -0.49
CA GLN A 168 27.12 -17.34 -1.85
C GLN A 168 26.58 -16.23 -2.75
N LYS A 169 27.32 -15.95 -3.81
CA LYS A 169 26.90 -15.05 -4.89
C LYS A 169 26.08 -15.83 -5.90
N MET A 170 24.90 -15.38 -6.23
CA MET A 170 24.02 -15.99 -7.22
C MET A 170 23.10 -14.99 -7.88
N LYS A 171 22.55 -15.36 -9.04
CA LYS A 171 21.50 -14.61 -9.72
C LYS A 171 20.15 -14.95 -9.11
N ILE A 172 19.35 -13.92 -8.88
CA ILE A 172 18.06 -14.02 -8.21
C ILE A 172 17.03 -13.28 -9.04
N PRO A 173 15.90 -13.91 -9.39
CA PRO A 173 14.81 -13.21 -10.02
C PRO A 173 14.18 -12.23 -9.01
N VAL A 174 14.04 -10.97 -9.42
CA VAL A 174 13.44 -9.90 -8.63
C VAL A 174 12.29 -9.30 -9.41
N SER A 175 11.07 -9.43 -8.87
CA SER A 175 9.90 -8.74 -9.40
C SER A 175 9.87 -7.32 -8.85
N HIS A 176 10.42 -6.37 -9.63
CA HIS A 176 10.63 -4.99 -9.19
C HIS A 176 9.32 -4.22 -9.03
N THR A 177 8.31 -4.53 -9.84
CA THR A 177 7.01 -3.82 -9.86
C THR A 177 5.92 -4.51 -9.06
N ASP A 178 6.27 -5.44 -8.16
CA ASP A 178 5.26 -6.12 -7.33
C ASP A 178 4.40 -5.10 -6.55
N GLY A 179 3.13 -5.04 -6.93
CA GLY A 179 2.15 -4.12 -6.36
C GLY A 179 2.33 -2.64 -6.77
N CYS A 180 3.13 -2.36 -7.80
CA CYS A 180 3.39 -1.01 -8.29
C CYS A 180 3.10 -0.91 -9.78
N GLY A 181 2.27 0.06 -10.16
CA GLY A 181 1.99 0.45 -11.54
C GLY A 181 2.29 1.93 -11.76
N MET A 182 1.89 2.46 -12.90
CA MET A 182 2.10 3.87 -13.24
C MET A 182 0.85 4.53 -13.79
N MET A 183 0.80 5.85 -13.68
CA MET A 183 -0.25 6.68 -14.24
C MET A 183 0.35 7.95 -14.84
N LEU A 184 -0.36 8.57 -15.80
CA LEU A 184 0.10 9.83 -16.33
C LEU A 184 0.07 10.94 -15.25
N PRO A 185 1.04 11.88 -15.27
CA PRO A 185 1.07 13.01 -14.34
C PRO A 185 -0.15 13.94 -14.44
N THR A 186 -0.94 13.84 -15.51
CA THR A 186 -2.20 14.58 -15.68
C THR A 186 -3.28 14.14 -14.69
N LEU A 187 -3.25 12.90 -14.20
CA LEU A 187 -4.18 12.39 -13.19
C LEU A 187 -3.77 12.75 -11.76
N SER A 188 -2.48 12.79 -11.48
CA SER A 188 -1.90 13.21 -10.20
C SER A 188 -0.41 13.45 -10.34
N ASP A 189 0.12 14.43 -9.62
CA ASP A 189 1.56 14.67 -9.46
C ASP A 189 2.15 13.93 -8.26
N LYS A 190 1.34 13.14 -7.55
CA LYS A 190 1.68 12.39 -6.33
C LYS A 190 1.48 10.90 -6.52
N SER A 191 2.39 10.13 -5.94
CA SER A 191 2.18 8.68 -5.80
C SER A 191 1.02 8.40 -4.85
N MET A 192 0.19 7.42 -5.19
CA MET A 192 -0.97 7.08 -4.37
C MET A 192 -1.28 5.59 -4.36
N MET A 193 -1.78 5.12 -3.22
CA MET A 193 -2.32 3.77 -3.08
C MET A 193 -3.77 3.75 -3.50
N VAL A 194 -4.12 2.87 -4.43
CA VAL A 194 -5.49 2.75 -4.97
C VAL A 194 -6.17 1.46 -4.55
N ARG A 195 -7.50 1.50 -4.56
CA ARG A 195 -8.39 0.36 -4.32
C ARG A 195 -9.51 0.38 -5.36
N LEU A 196 -9.58 -0.70 -6.14
CA LEU A 196 -10.71 -1.05 -6.98
C LEU A 196 -11.14 -2.48 -6.63
N PRO A 197 -12.30 -2.98 -7.09
CA PRO A 197 -12.61 -4.41 -6.95
C PRO A 197 -11.44 -5.26 -7.45
N TRP A 198 -10.89 -6.09 -6.56
CA TRP A 198 -9.76 -6.99 -6.81
C TRP A 198 -8.40 -6.33 -7.16
N ILE A 199 -8.32 -5.00 -7.24
CA ILE A 199 -7.07 -4.29 -7.55
C ILE A 199 -6.63 -3.48 -6.34
N LYS A 200 -5.33 -3.62 -6.00
CA LYS A 200 -4.67 -2.81 -4.99
C LYS A 200 -3.22 -2.58 -5.35
N GLY A 201 -2.71 -1.42 -5.04
CA GLY A 201 -1.28 -1.16 -5.18
C GLY A 201 -0.97 0.32 -5.22
N LEU A 202 0.29 0.60 -5.41
CA LEU A 202 0.82 1.93 -5.63
C LEU A 202 0.69 2.28 -7.10
N LEU A 203 0.24 3.49 -7.40
CA LEU A 203 0.38 4.10 -8.72
C LEU A 203 1.34 5.28 -8.61
N VAL A 204 2.31 5.30 -9.50
CA VAL A 204 3.36 6.32 -9.55
C VAL A 204 3.14 7.19 -10.78
N PRO A 205 3.08 8.51 -10.65
CA PRO A 205 3.05 9.41 -11.80
C PRO A 205 4.33 9.27 -12.63
N PHE A 206 4.17 8.93 -13.90
CA PHE A 206 5.26 8.85 -14.85
C PHE A 206 4.77 9.17 -16.27
N ALA A 207 5.51 10.00 -16.98
CA ALA A 207 5.15 10.45 -18.34
C ALA A 207 5.55 9.40 -19.39
N PHE A 208 4.90 8.22 -19.37
CA PHE A 208 5.18 7.14 -20.31
C PHE A 208 4.77 7.50 -21.76
N ASP A 209 3.83 8.40 -21.96
CA ASP A 209 3.50 8.99 -23.24
C ASP A 209 4.68 9.80 -23.83
N LYS A 210 5.31 10.65 -23.01
CA LYS A 210 6.55 11.36 -23.36
C LYS A 210 7.67 10.36 -23.68
N PHE A 211 7.82 9.29 -22.88
CA PHE A 211 8.82 8.25 -23.10
C PHE A 211 8.64 7.61 -24.49
N ILE A 212 7.41 7.23 -24.87
CA ILE A 212 7.08 6.65 -26.19
C ILE A 212 7.45 7.64 -27.31
N ILE A 213 7.08 8.91 -27.16
CA ILE A 213 7.36 9.95 -28.14
C ILE A 213 8.86 10.15 -28.31
N GLU A 214 9.63 10.15 -27.24
CA GLU A 214 11.09 10.26 -27.27
C GLU A 214 11.75 9.04 -27.89
N ALA A 215 11.30 7.83 -27.56
CA ALA A 215 11.79 6.58 -28.18
C ALA A 215 11.58 6.59 -29.71
N ASN A 216 10.43 7.04 -30.17
CA ASN A 216 10.12 7.11 -31.60
C ASN A 216 10.91 8.19 -32.38
N LYS A 217 11.52 9.17 -31.68
CA LYS A 217 12.43 10.13 -32.32
C LYS A 217 13.81 9.55 -32.61
N ASN A 218 14.22 8.53 -31.86
CA ASN A 218 15.47 7.83 -32.06
C ASN A 218 15.34 6.91 -33.27
N LYS A 219 15.69 7.37 -34.44
CA LYS A 219 15.49 6.78 -35.79
C LYS A 219 16.13 5.41 -35.99
N ASP A 220 15.83 4.44 -35.14
CA ASP A 220 16.25 3.03 -35.28
C ASP A 220 15.36 2.21 -36.23
N GLY A 221 14.34 2.85 -36.80
CA GLY A 221 13.39 2.23 -37.74
C GLY A 221 12.28 1.42 -37.06
N LYS A 222 12.25 1.38 -35.74
CA LYS A 222 11.17 0.73 -34.97
C LYS A 222 10.12 1.76 -34.56
N ILE A 223 8.88 1.31 -34.44
CA ILE A 223 7.75 2.09 -33.89
C ILE A 223 7.42 1.49 -32.54
N TYR A 224 7.50 2.32 -31.50
CA TYR A 224 7.22 1.95 -30.12
C TYR A 224 5.87 2.50 -29.68
N GLY A 225 5.27 1.88 -28.66
CA GLY A 225 4.02 2.30 -28.05
C GLY A 225 2.92 1.26 -28.07
N ASN A 226 3.16 0.10 -28.73
CA ASN A 226 2.29 -1.05 -28.63
C ASN A 226 2.74 -1.93 -27.46
N ILE A 227 1.82 -2.21 -26.52
CA ILE A 227 2.05 -3.05 -25.36
C ILE A 227 1.02 -4.18 -25.35
N VAL A 228 1.47 -5.39 -25.05
CA VAL A 228 0.58 -6.55 -24.88
C VAL A 228 0.19 -6.67 -23.42
N ASP A 229 -1.11 -6.76 -23.13
CA ASP A 229 -1.64 -6.96 -21.78
C ASP A 229 -1.49 -8.42 -21.31
N ILE A 230 -1.80 -8.69 -20.04
CA ILE A 230 -1.70 -10.05 -19.45
C ILE A 230 -2.66 -11.06 -20.08
N TYR A 231 -3.60 -10.63 -20.91
CA TYR A 231 -4.57 -11.47 -21.62
C TYR A 231 -4.21 -11.68 -23.09
N GLY A 232 -3.10 -11.08 -23.54
CA GLY A 232 -2.60 -11.20 -24.91
C GLY A 232 -3.18 -10.17 -25.90
N LYS A 233 -3.89 -9.16 -25.41
CA LYS A 233 -4.38 -8.07 -26.28
C LYS A 233 -3.29 -7.02 -26.45
N GLU A 234 -3.07 -6.61 -27.70
CA GLU A 234 -2.17 -5.52 -28.04
C GLU A 234 -2.91 -4.17 -27.94
N HIS A 235 -2.26 -3.20 -27.32
CA HIS A 235 -2.76 -1.85 -27.10
C HIS A 235 -1.80 -0.81 -27.65
N ASP A 236 -2.28 0.10 -28.47
CA ASP A 236 -1.55 1.30 -28.86
C ASP A 236 -1.79 2.39 -27.79
N ILE A 237 -0.82 2.59 -26.94
CA ILE A 237 -0.94 3.43 -25.75
C ILE A 237 -1.35 4.86 -26.07
N LEU A 238 -0.77 5.44 -27.13
CA LEU A 238 -1.04 6.82 -27.50
C LEU A 238 -2.41 6.98 -28.19
N LYS A 239 -2.76 6.06 -29.11
CA LYS A 239 -4.04 6.14 -29.84
C LYS A 239 -5.23 5.82 -28.97
N GLU A 240 -5.10 4.84 -28.06
CA GLU A 240 -6.15 4.47 -27.12
C GLU A 240 -6.25 5.47 -25.94
N GLY A 241 -5.29 6.39 -25.81
CA GLY A 241 -5.26 7.38 -24.75
C GLY A 241 -5.16 6.73 -23.36
N ILE A 242 -4.31 5.72 -23.23
CA ILE A 242 -4.11 5.03 -21.94
C ILE A 242 -3.49 5.99 -20.92
N GLU A 243 -4.10 6.08 -19.77
CA GLU A 243 -3.70 6.97 -18.67
C GLU A 243 -3.17 6.20 -17.46
N VAL A 244 -3.53 4.91 -17.31
CA VAL A 244 -3.12 4.07 -16.18
C VAL A 244 -2.66 2.69 -16.66
N ILE A 245 -1.50 2.28 -16.18
CA ILE A 245 -0.93 0.95 -16.41
C ILE A 245 -0.81 0.24 -15.07
N PHE A 246 -1.69 -0.74 -14.84
CA PHE A 246 -1.61 -1.66 -13.70
C PHE A 246 -0.66 -2.81 -14.01
N THR A 247 -0.12 -3.44 -12.98
CA THR A 247 0.63 -4.69 -13.10
C THR A 247 -0.20 -5.88 -12.68
N ARG A 248 0.17 -7.09 -13.16
CA ARG A 248 -0.49 -8.34 -12.79
C ARG A 248 -0.55 -8.55 -11.28
N SER A 249 0.52 -8.23 -10.58
CA SER A 249 0.60 -8.33 -9.13
C SER A 249 -0.41 -7.44 -8.39
N GLN A 250 -0.87 -6.36 -9.01
CA GLN A 250 -1.92 -5.50 -8.46
C GLN A 250 -3.31 -6.12 -8.62
N PHE A 251 -3.57 -6.87 -9.69
CA PHE A 251 -4.87 -7.47 -10.00
C PHE A 251 -5.00 -8.88 -9.42
N LYS A 252 -5.53 -8.97 -8.20
CA LYS A 252 -5.50 -10.20 -7.38
C LYS A 252 -6.36 -11.35 -7.91
N MET A 253 -7.44 -11.04 -8.64
CA MET A 253 -8.35 -12.06 -9.19
C MET A 253 -8.25 -12.17 -10.73
N TYR A 254 -7.13 -11.77 -11.32
CA TYR A 254 -6.94 -11.76 -12.78
C TYR A 254 -7.22 -13.11 -13.44
N LYS A 255 -6.89 -14.24 -12.76
CA LYS A 255 -7.08 -15.62 -13.26
C LYS A 255 -8.53 -15.97 -13.56
N TYR A 256 -9.49 -15.28 -12.92
CA TYR A 256 -10.91 -15.58 -13.01
C TYR A 256 -11.63 -14.74 -14.07
N TYR A 257 -10.97 -13.74 -14.65
CA TYR A 257 -11.44 -13.00 -15.82
C TYR A 257 -10.78 -13.57 -17.08
N GLN A 258 -11.21 -14.76 -17.50
CA GLN A 258 -10.63 -15.44 -18.66
C GLN A 258 -11.10 -14.85 -19.99
N ASN A 259 -10.27 -15.00 -21.03
CA ASN A 259 -10.67 -14.66 -22.39
C ASN A 259 -11.89 -15.50 -22.81
N ASN A 260 -12.88 -14.84 -23.40
CA ASN A 260 -14.02 -15.53 -23.99
C ASN A 260 -13.64 -15.93 -25.41
N CYS A 261 -13.62 -17.25 -25.68
CA CYS A 261 -13.27 -17.82 -26.96
C CYS A 261 -14.47 -18.51 -27.60
N ASN A 262 -14.54 -18.52 -28.92
CA ASN A 262 -15.48 -19.36 -29.64
C ASN A 262 -15.04 -20.85 -29.68
N GLU A 263 -15.84 -21.72 -30.28
CA GLU A 263 -15.54 -23.14 -30.39
C GLU A 263 -14.25 -23.47 -31.15
N GLN A 264 -13.77 -22.54 -32.00
CA GLN A 264 -12.52 -22.65 -32.75
C GLN A 264 -11.30 -22.07 -31.96
N GLY A 265 -11.49 -21.62 -30.72
CA GLY A 265 -10.44 -21.04 -29.92
C GLY A 265 -10.08 -19.58 -30.26
N VAL A 266 -10.86 -18.92 -31.12
CA VAL A 266 -10.66 -17.49 -31.43
C VAL A 266 -11.21 -16.64 -30.29
N ILE A 267 -10.41 -15.68 -29.81
CA ILE A 267 -10.80 -14.81 -28.71
C ILE A 267 -11.84 -13.80 -29.22
N ASN A 268 -13.05 -13.87 -28.66
CA ASN A 268 -14.12 -12.91 -28.90
C ASN A 268 -14.02 -11.68 -28.00
N LYS A 269 -13.51 -11.88 -26.76
CA LYS A 269 -13.35 -10.82 -25.76
C LYS A 269 -12.25 -11.17 -24.79
N TYR A 270 -11.36 -10.23 -24.53
CA TYR A 270 -10.26 -10.40 -23.60
C TYR A 270 -10.69 -10.21 -22.15
N GLY A 271 -10.01 -10.88 -21.22
CA GLY A 271 -10.35 -10.84 -19.79
C GLY A 271 -10.35 -9.45 -19.18
N TRP A 272 -9.42 -8.57 -19.62
CA TRP A 272 -9.42 -7.17 -19.16
C TRP A 272 -10.61 -6.37 -19.69
N ASP A 273 -11.06 -6.62 -20.92
CA ASP A 273 -12.27 -5.98 -21.46
C ASP A 273 -13.52 -6.46 -20.71
N ILE A 274 -13.56 -7.74 -20.29
CA ILE A 274 -14.64 -8.28 -19.45
C ILE A 274 -14.67 -7.56 -18.10
N TYR A 275 -13.52 -7.38 -17.46
CA TYR A 275 -13.42 -6.64 -16.21
C TYR A 275 -13.88 -5.19 -16.36
N LYS A 276 -13.41 -4.47 -17.39
CA LYS A 276 -13.82 -3.08 -17.69
C LYS A 276 -15.33 -2.95 -17.89
N ASP A 277 -15.92 -3.83 -18.69
CA ASP A 277 -17.37 -3.82 -18.94
C ASP A 277 -18.17 -4.10 -17.67
N ASN A 278 -17.73 -5.05 -16.84
CA ASN A 278 -18.35 -5.32 -15.55
C ASN A 278 -18.21 -4.12 -14.60
N TYR A 279 -17.03 -3.49 -14.58
CA TYR A 279 -16.78 -2.29 -13.77
C TYR A 279 -17.78 -1.18 -14.09
N LEU A 280 -17.99 -0.90 -15.38
CA LEU A 280 -18.95 0.11 -15.86
C LEU A 280 -20.41 -0.32 -15.63
N LYS A 281 -20.75 -1.55 -16.00
CA LYS A 281 -22.10 -2.11 -15.86
C LYS A 281 -22.61 -2.08 -14.43
N TYR A 282 -21.76 -2.47 -13.49
CA TYR A 282 -22.12 -2.55 -12.07
C TYR A 282 -21.75 -1.28 -11.29
N LYS A 283 -21.35 -0.20 -11.96
CA LYS A 283 -21.01 1.10 -11.35
C LYS A 283 -20.00 0.95 -10.21
N CYS A 284 -18.98 0.15 -10.42
CA CYS A 284 -17.90 -0.02 -9.46
C CYS A 284 -17.16 1.32 -9.24
N GLN A 285 -16.48 1.44 -8.10
CA GLN A 285 -15.79 2.66 -7.72
C GLN A 285 -14.30 2.42 -7.56
N ALA A 286 -13.50 3.42 -7.92
CA ALA A 286 -12.10 3.51 -7.57
C ALA A 286 -11.93 4.41 -6.34
N GLY A 287 -11.13 3.97 -5.40
CA GLY A 287 -10.78 4.73 -4.21
C GLY A 287 -9.28 4.91 -4.07
N LYS A 288 -8.86 6.05 -3.55
CA LYS A 288 -7.48 6.31 -3.13
C LYS A 288 -7.39 6.28 -1.62
N CYS A 289 -6.42 5.57 -1.06
CA CYS A 289 -6.32 5.39 0.39
C CYS A 289 -5.15 6.12 1.03
N ASN A 290 -4.03 6.23 0.38
CA ASN A 290 -2.87 6.97 0.86
C ASN A 290 -2.27 7.71 -0.34
N GLU A 291 -2.18 9.02 -0.24
CA GLU A 291 -1.41 9.83 -1.16
C GLU A 291 -0.07 10.19 -0.53
N GLU A 292 0.90 10.50 -1.36
CA GLU A 292 2.17 11.06 -0.94
C GLU A 292 1.95 12.35 -0.14
N GLU A 293 2.55 12.41 1.04
CA GLU A 293 2.44 13.56 1.91
C GLU A 293 3.22 14.76 1.35
N SER A 294 2.68 15.95 1.53
CA SER A 294 3.40 17.20 1.23
C SER A 294 4.18 17.72 2.45
N ASP A 295 3.84 17.25 3.63
CA ASP A 295 4.52 17.58 4.90
C ASP A 295 4.83 16.29 5.65
N PHE A 296 6.09 15.97 5.75
CA PHE A 296 6.56 14.74 6.36
C PHE A 296 6.82 14.96 7.85
N SER A 297 6.27 14.08 8.68
CA SER A 297 6.62 14.02 10.10
C SER A 297 7.93 13.25 10.29
N ASP A 298 8.67 13.58 11.36
CA ASP A 298 9.86 12.83 11.74
C ASP A 298 9.51 11.34 11.93
N ALA A 299 10.28 10.46 11.31
CA ALA A 299 10.11 9.02 11.45
C ALA A 299 10.59 8.52 12.82
N LYS A 300 10.14 7.33 13.19
CA LYS A 300 10.60 6.65 14.40
C LYS A 300 11.11 5.26 14.05
N ILE A 301 12.27 4.92 14.53
CA ILE A 301 12.73 3.52 14.55
C ILE A 301 12.04 2.76 15.68
N ASN A 302 12.11 1.44 15.66
CA ASN A 302 11.56 0.58 16.70
C ASN A 302 12.62 -0.38 17.26
N TYR A 303 12.27 -1.12 18.30
CA TYR A 303 13.18 -2.09 18.93
C TYR A 303 13.61 -3.20 17.96
N GLN A 304 12.79 -3.57 17.01
CA GLN A 304 13.08 -4.65 16.05
C GLN A 304 14.30 -4.28 15.19
N MET A 305 14.43 -3.04 14.78
CA MET A 305 15.63 -2.57 14.10
C MET A 305 16.83 -2.53 15.05
N LEU A 306 16.67 -1.95 16.24
CA LEU A 306 17.78 -1.82 17.18
C LEU A 306 18.36 -3.17 17.60
N GLN A 307 17.53 -4.21 17.75
CA GLN A 307 18.00 -5.55 18.12
C GLN A 307 18.84 -6.23 17.04
N THR A 308 18.79 -5.79 15.79
CA THR A 308 19.62 -6.32 14.70
C THR A 308 20.98 -5.64 14.59
N LEU A 309 21.17 -4.52 15.30
CA LEU A 309 22.43 -3.79 15.39
C LEU A 309 23.24 -4.30 16.59
N THR A 310 23.79 -5.50 16.48
CA THR A 310 24.43 -6.24 17.59
C THR A 310 25.72 -5.61 18.08
N ASP A 311 26.36 -4.76 17.25
CA ASP A 311 27.66 -4.15 17.53
C ASP A 311 27.54 -2.72 18.11
N MET A 312 26.31 -2.26 18.35
CA MET A 312 26.05 -0.90 18.84
C MET A 312 26.45 -0.76 20.32
N ASP A 313 27.27 0.23 20.62
CA ASP A 313 27.62 0.57 21.99
C ASP A 313 26.60 1.51 22.67
N ASN A 314 26.74 1.74 23.97
CA ASN A 314 25.85 2.62 24.73
C ASN A 314 25.90 4.08 24.29
N ARG A 315 27.02 4.56 23.74
CA ARG A 315 27.18 5.96 23.29
C ARG A 315 26.43 6.18 21.97
N GLU A 316 26.49 5.21 21.08
CA GLU A 316 25.73 5.22 19.83
C GLU A 316 24.24 5.19 20.11
N LEU A 317 23.79 4.30 21.03
CA LEU A 317 22.40 4.26 21.45
C LEU A 317 21.93 5.56 22.11
N GLU A 318 22.77 6.19 22.95
CA GLU A 318 22.47 7.52 23.51
C GLU A 318 22.37 8.59 22.44
N THR A 319 23.19 8.52 21.39
CA THR A 319 23.16 9.44 20.26
C THR A 319 21.84 9.32 19.49
N ILE A 320 21.40 8.11 19.19
CA ILE A 320 20.10 7.86 18.52
C ILE A 320 18.94 8.32 19.42
N ALA A 321 19.01 8.08 20.73
CA ALA A 321 17.96 8.46 21.67
C ALA A 321 17.91 9.95 22.01
N LYS A 322 18.93 10.74 21.63
CA LYS A 322 19.11 12.13 22.04
C LYS A 322 17.90 13.01 21.76
N THR A 323 17.35 12.94 20.55
CA THR A 323 16.19 13.74 20.13
C THR A 323 14.95 13.39 20.94
N THR A 324 14.63 12.10 21.10
CA THR A 324 13.50 11.63 21.90
C THR A 324 13.63 12.04 23.36
N LYS A 325 14.81 11.88 23.94
CA LYS A 325 15.14 12.29 25.31
C LYS A 325 14.98 13.80 25.49
N HIS A 326 15.49 14.61 24.56
CA HIS A 326 15.33 16.05 24.56
C HIS A 326 13.84 16.46 24.53
N ASN A 327 13.05 15.91 23.61
CA ASN A 327 11.64 16.20 23.50
C ASN A 327 10.88 15.86 24.79
N ILE A 328 11.11 14.68 25.38
CA ILE A 328 10.47 14.24 26.64
C ILE A 328 10.82 15.15 27.82
N LEU A 329 12.08 15.57 27.94
CA LEU A 329 12.54 16.39 29.06
C LEU A 329 12.02 17.84 28.98
N ASN A 330 11.83 18.34 27.76
CA ASN A 330 11.41 19.71 27.53
C ASN A 330 9.91 19.92 27.37
N ILE A 331 9.10 18.85 27.30
CA ILE A 331 7.64 18.96 27.44
C ILE A 331 7.29 19.59 28.80
N GLY A 332 6.58 20.73 28.78
CA GLY A 332 6.20 21.49 29.94
C GLY A 332 7.24 22.55 30.37
N ARG A 333 8.34 22.68 29.63
CA ARG A 333 9.40 23.69 29.91
C ARG A 333 9.67 24.59 28.72
N ASP A 334 9.71 24.02 27.51
CA ASP A 334 10.00 24.78 26.29
C ASP A 334 8.79 24.84 25.36
N ARG A 335 8.36 26.07 25.08
CA ARG A 335 7.19 26.35 24.23
C ARG A 335 7.33 25.78 22.82
N LYS A 336 8.53 25.90 22.23
CA LYS A 336 8.78 25.40 20.87
C LYS A 336 8.66 23.86 20.81
N THR A 337 9.21 23.19 21.80
CA THR A 337 9.08 21.73 21.93
C THR A 337 7.62 21.33 22.16
N MET A 338 6.87 22.05 23.00
CA MET A 338 5.45 21.75 23.23
C MET A 338 4.63 21.87 21.96
N LEU A 339 4.79 22.95 21.18
CA LEU A 339 4.11 23.12 19.89
C LEU A 339 4.51 22.03 18.88
N LYS A 340 5.82 21.72 18.80
CA LYS A 340 6.33 20.66 17.92
C LYS A 340 5.68 19.30 18.23
N VAL A 341 5.68 18.86 19.49
CA VAL A 341 5.15 17.54 19.88
C VAL A 341 3.61 17.46 19.77
N LEU A 342 2.92 18.60 19.83
CA LEU A 342 1.49 18.69 19.56
C LEU A 342 1.16 18.74 18.07
N GLY A 343 2.16 18.78 17.18
CA GLY A 343 1.95 18.84 15.73
C GLY A 343 1.52 20.20 15.20
N VAL A 344 1.75 21.28 15.96
CA VAL A 344 1.48 22.67 15.54
C VAL A 344 2.61 23.14 14.65
N LYS A 345 2.51 22.80 13.36
CA LYS A 345 3.46 23.22 12.31
C LYS A 345 2.69 23.96 11.21
N LYS A 346 3.31 24.97 10.60
CA LYS A 346 2.70 25.70 9.46
C LYS A 346 2.40 24.79 8.27
N SER A 347 3.23 23.78 8.07
CA SER A 347 3.10 22.79 7.01
C SER A 347 1.97 21.79 7.22
N ASN A 348 1.54 21.55 8.46
CA ASN A 348 0.40 20.68 8.74
C ASN A 348 -0.92 21.29 8.25
N LYS A 349 -1.44 20.80 7.12
CA LYS A 349 -2.70 21.28 6.53
C LYS A 349 -3.93 20.70 7.22
N ASN A 350 -3.81 19.54 7.89
CA ASN A 350 -4.90 18.81 8.53
C ASN A 350 -4.89 19.01 10.06
N LYS A 351 -4.83 20.26 10.49
CA LYS A 351 -4.82 20.61 11.91
C LYS A 351 -6.20 20.34 12.56
N ASN A 352 -6.18 19.66 13.69
CA ASN A 352 -7.35 19.56 14.54
C ASN A 352 -7.62 20.90 15.27
N ASN A 353 -8.77 21.04 15.92
CA ASN A 353 -9.21 22.29 16.55
C ASN A 353 -8.20 22.86 17.55
N ILE A 354 -7.56 22.00 18.37
CA ILE A 354 -6.55 22.48 19.32
C ILE A 354 -5.26 22.93 18.65
N GLN A 355 -4.84 22.25 17.59
CA GLN A 355 -3.66 22.65 16.83
C GLN A 355 -3.88 23.98 16.12
N GLN A 356 -5.07 24.21 15.57
CA GLN A 356 -5.46 25.49 14.98
C GLN A 356 -5.50 26.61 16.04
N ALA A 357 -6.12 26.34 17.19
CA ALA A 357 -6.18 27.30 18.29
C ALA A 357 -4.79 27.67 18.81
N LEU A 358 -3.90 26.69 18.99
CA LEU A 358 -2.51 26.90 19.43
C LEU A 358 -1.64 27.60 18.38
N GLU A 359 -1.95 27.46 17.10
CA GLU A 359 -1.27 28.21 16.05
C GLU A 359 -1.60 29.69 16.09
N ILE A 360 -2.90 30.00 16.33
CA ILE A 360 -3.38 31.40 16.43
C ILE A 360 -2.95 32.02 17.77
N TYR A 361 -3.13 31.30 18.87
CA TYR A 361 -2.86 31.78 20.21
C TYR A 361 -2.07 30.76 21.04
N PRO A 362 -0.73 30.75 20.91
CA PRO A 362 0.12 29.78 21.60
C PRO A 362 0.10 29.84 23.14
N GLU A 363 -0.41 30.93 23.73
CA GLU A 363 -0.57 31.06 25.18
C GLU A 363 -1.60 30.07 25.75
N LEU A 364 -2.46 29.48 24.91
CA LEU A 364 -3.35 28.38 25.30
C LEU A 364 -2.59 27.15 25.83
N LEU A 365 -1.26 27.05 25.62
CA LEU A 365 -0.43 26.04 26.29
C LEU A 365 -0.52 26.13 27.82
N ASN A 366 -0.86 27.31 28.36
CA ASN A 366 -1.00 27.54 29.80
C ASN A 366 -2.38 27.14 30.36
N ASP A 367 -3.35 26.88 29.48
CA ASP A 367 -4.68 26.43 29.85
C ASP A 367 -4.67 25.04 30.45
N THR A 368 -5.62 24.75 31.33
CA THR A 368 -5.75 23.45 32.03
C THR A 368 -5.93 22.30 31.06
N TYR A 369 -6.75 22.46 30.02
CA TYR A 369 -6.99 21.43 29.01
C TYR A 369 -5.72 21.12 28.19
N SER A 370 -5.03 22.16 27.73
CA SER A 370 -3.76 22.01 26.99
C SER A 370 -2.68 21.32 27.84
N LYS A 371 -2.59 21.67 29.14
CA LYS A 371 -1.67 21.01 30.08
C LYS A 371 -1.99 19.54 30.28
N GLU A 372 -3.26 19.16 30.34
CA GLU A 372 -3.64 17.76 30.45
C GLU A 372 -3.29 16.97 29.17
N ILE A 373 -3.53 17.55 27.98
CA ILE A 373 -3.10 16.95 26.71
C ILE A 373 -1.58 16.75 26.70
N LEU A 374 -0.80 17.78 27.05
CA LEU A 374 0.66 17.69 27.12
C LEU A 374 1.14 16.60 28.08
N LYS A 375 0.47 16.43 29.21
CA LYS A 375 0.77 15.35 30.18
C LYS A 375 0.49 13.97 29.59
N GLN A 376 -0.60 13.81 28.86
CA GLN A 376 -0.93 12.55 28.16
C GLN A 376 0.07 12.27 27.04
N VAL A 377 0.42 13.27 26.23
CA VAL A 377 1.44 13.16 25.18
C VAL A 377 2.79 12.76 25.79
N LYS A 378 3.22 13.43 26.87
CA LYS A 378 4.47 13.08 27.58
C LYS A 378 4.46 11.63 28.07
N LYS A 379 3.33 11.18 28.66
CA LYS A 379 3.16 9.78 29.12
C LYS A 379 3.28 8.79 27.97
N SER A 380 2.69 9.10 26.80
CA SER A 380 2.81 8.29 25.59
C SER A 380 4.25 8.24 25.10
N MET A 381 4.93 9.38 24.97
CA MET A 381 6.32 9.47 24.52
C MET A 381 7.28 8.72 25.44
N VAL A 382 7.07 8.77 26.77
CA VAL A 382 7.86 7.98 27.73
C VAL A 382 7.64 6.49 27.52
N LYS A 383 6.38 6.06 27.30
CA LYS A 383 6.06 4.66 27.01
C LYS A 383 6.71 4.21 25.69
N GLU A 384 6.63 5.03 24.65
CA GLU A 384 7.26 4.77 23.36
C GLU A 384 8.79 4.70 23.48
N GLY A 385 9.41 5.67 24.14
CA GLY A 385 10.86 5.67 24.36
C GLY A 385 11.36 4.43 25.14
N ARG A 386 10.59 3.98 26.14
CA ARG A 386 10.89 2.73 26.87
C ARG A 386 10.76 1.48 26.01
N SER A 387 9.95 1.51 24.97
CA SER A 387 9.82 0.44 23.97
C SER A 387 10.74 0.64 22.77
N ALA A 388 11.77 1.47 22.91
CA ALA A 388 12.76 1.80 21.89
C ALA A 388 12.17 2.35 20.58
N LYS A 389 11.00 3.03 20.65
CA LYS A 389 10.52 3.88 19.56
C LYS A 389 11.16 5.26 19.70
N LEU A 390 12.18 5.50 18.88
CA LEU A 390 13.03 6.69 18.98
C LEU A 390 12.86 7.57 17.75
N ASP A 391 12.75 8.89 17.95
CA ASP A 391 12.71 9.87 16.88
C ASP A 391 14.04 9.90 16.13
N ILE A 392 14.01 9.79 14.81
CA ILE A 392 15.19 9.84 13.94
C ILE A 392 15.02 10.93 12.90
N ASN A 393 16.14 11.35 12.31
CA ASN A 393 16.13 12.21 11.14
C ASN A 393 15.79 11.37 9.90
N GLY A 394 14.52 11.22 9.61
CA GLY A 394 14.01 10.43 8.51
C GLY A 394 12.52 10.66 8.34
N VAL A 395 11.95 10.12 7.27
CA VAL A 395 10.53 10.21 6.94
C VAL A 395 10.00 8.86 6.47
N TYR A 396 8.69 8.65 6.57
CA TYR A 396 8.03 7.54 5.92
C TYR A 396 7.60 7.96 4.52
N THR A 397 7.99 7.17 3.52
CA THR A 397 7.61 7.42 2.13
C THR A 397 7.42 6.11 1.37
N PHE A 398 7.01 6.19 0.11
CA PHE A 398 6.85 5.03 -0.74
C PHE A 398 8.20 4.54 -1.27
N ILE A 399 8.33 3.21 -1.38
CA ILE A 399 9.38 2.55 -2.15
C ILE A 399 8.84 2.40 -3.57
N ILE A 400 9.59 2.88 -4.54
CA ILE A 400 9.21 2.92 -5.95
C ILE A 400 10.30 2.22 -6.75
N PRO A 401 9.99 1.28 -7.64
CA PRO A 401 10.98 0.72 -8.55
C PRO A 401 11.47 1.78 -9.54
N ASP A 402 12.56 1.50 -10.24
CA ASP A 402 12.97 2.33 -11.38
C ASP A 402 11.89 2.26 -12.49
N ILE A 403 10.96 3.21 -12.48
CA ILE A 403 9.84 3.27 -13.43
C ILE A 403 10.33 3.59 -14.85
N TYR A 404 11.50 4.22 -15.00
CA TYR A 404 12.10 4.41 -16.33
C TYR A 404 12.55 3.06 -16.90
N ALA A 405 13.19 2.22 -16.10
CA ALA A 405 13.52 0.84 -16.47
C ALA A 405 12.25 0.03 -16.80
N PHE A 406 11.17 0.25 -16.07
CA PHE A 406 9.90 -0.41 -16.36
C PHE A 406 9.35 -0.01 -17.73
N CYS A 407 9.50 1.24 -18.15
CA CYS A 407 9.15 1.67 -19.50
C CYS A 407 10.09 1.07 -20.58
N GLU A 408 11.39 0.95 -20.32
CA GLU A 408 12.31 0.23 -21.22
C GLU A 408 11.87 -1.23 -21.39
N PHE A 409 11.51 -1.90 -20.28
CA PHE A 409 11.03 -3.28 -20.31
C PHE A 409 9.73 -3.43 -21.11
N LEU A 410 8.72 -2.59 -20.84
CA LEU A 410 7.41 -2.70 -21.48
C LEU A 410 7.37 -2.19 -22.91
N ILE A 411 7.95 -1.02 -23.16
CA ILE A 411 7.78 -0.26 -24.41
C ILE A 411 8.85 -0.63 -25.42
N LEU A 412 10.09 -0.77 -24.97
CA LEU A 412 11.21 -1.16 -25.85
C LEU A 412 11.35 -2.68 -25.96
N GLY A 413 10.70 -3.45 -25.09
CA GLY A 413 10.82 -4.91 -25.02
C GLY A 413 12.17 -5.38 -24.47
N ASP A 414 12.88 -4.51 -23.76
CA ASP A 414 14.20 -4.84 -23.21
C ASP A 414 14.04 -5.67 -21.92
N LYS A 415 14.50 -6.92 -21.98
CA LYS A 415 14.45 -7.83 -20.83
C LYS A 415 15.51 -7.54 -19.76
N ASN A 416 16.50 -6.72 -20.08
CA ASN A 416 17.56 -6.27 -19.19
C ASN A 416 17.69 -4.74 -19.23
N PRO A 417 16.63 -4.02 -18.79
CA PRO A 417 16.60 -2.57 -18.93
C PRO A 417 17.74 -1.92 -18.14
N ASN A 418 18.27 -0.82 -18.66
CA ASN A 418 19.34 -0.07 -18.00
C ASN A 418 18.80 0.81 -16.87
N GLY A 419 17.63 1.40 -17.05
CA GLY A 419 17.06 2.33 -16.10
C GLY A 419 17.86 3.62 -15.90
N LEU A 420 17.58 4.31 -14.82
CA LEU A 420 18.28 5.54 -14.42
C LEU A 420 19.16 5.34 -13.17
N LEU A 421 19.06 4.19 -12.50
CA LEU A 421 19.78 3.91 -11.25
C LEU A 421 20.67 2.67 -11.42
N ASN A 422 21.93 2.81 -11.00
CA ASN A 422 22.88 1.69 -10.99
C ASN A 422 22.70 0.84 -9.72
N ASP A 423 23.41 -0.30 -9.68
CA ASP A 423 23.53 -1.08 -8.45
C ASP A 423 24.09 -0.24 -7.30
N GLY A 424 23.43 -0.31 -6.13
CA GLY A 424 23.80 0.47 -4.96
C GLY A 424 23.29 1.91 -4.92
N ASP A 425 22.52 2.35 -5.94
CA ASP A 425 21.98 3.69 -6.03
C ASP A 425 20.47 3.74 -5.72
N VAL A 426 20.04 4.85 -5.15
CA VAL A 426 18.64 5.25 -5.00
C VAL A 426 18.47 6.71 -5.40
N TYR A 427 17.24 7.12 -5.66
CA TYR A 427 16.90 8.53 -5.83
C TYR A 427 15.81 8.92 -4.84
N CYS A 428 16.07 9.95 -4.03
CA CYS A 428 15.09 10.56 -3.14
C CYS A 428 15.31 12.07 -3.04
N LYS A 429 14.47 12.84 -3.71
CA LYS A 429 14.60 14.31 -3.74
C LYS A 429 14.38 14.99 -2.39
N LEU A 430 13.68 14.35 -1.44
CA LEU A 430 13.49 14.89 -0.09
C LEU A 430 14.81 15.07 0.65
N TYR A 431 15.80 14.28 0.31
CA TYR A 431 17.10 14.25 0.94
C TYR A 431 18.23 14.61 -0.04
N GLU A 432 17.98 15.52 -0.98
CA GLU A 432 18.93 15.93 -2.02
C GLU A 432 20.33 16.30 -1.47
N LYS A 433 20.39 16.85 -0.25
CA LYS A 433 21.65 17.24 0.41
C LYS A 433 22.43 16.08 1.03
N TYR A 434 21.84 14.90 1.10
CA TYR A 434 22.47 13.74 1.74
C TYR A 434 22.91 12.74 0.68
N PRO A 435 24.22 12.48 0.57
CA PRO A 435 24.76 11.58 -0.47
C PRO A 435 24.49 10.10 -0.19
N LYS A 436 24.07 9.75 1.03
CA LYS A 436 23.72 8.39 1.43
C LYS A 436 22.45 8.40 2.27
N LEU A 437 21.62 7.40 2.04
CA LEU A 437 20.38 7.15 2.80
C LEU A 437 20.41 5.74 3.36
N ASP A 438 19.94 5.59 4.58
CA ASP A 438 19.58 4.30 5.16
C ASP A 438 18.09 4.06 4.93
N CYS A 439 17.77 3.12 4.03
CA CYS A 439 16.42 2.76 3.65
C CYS A 439 15.93 1.62 4.53
N LEU A 440 14.86 1.84 5.26
CA LEU A 440 14.31 0.92 6.25
C LEU A 440 12.87 0.59 5.92
N ARG A 441 12.47 -0.67 6.13
CA ARG A 441 11.09 -1.11 6.04
C ARG A 441 10.56 -1.59 7.40
N SER A 442 9.31 -1.27 7.70
CA SER A 442 8.60 -1.80 8.86
C SER A 442 7.49 -2.78 8.42
N PRO A 443 7.31 -3.92 9.06
CA PRO A 443 8.03 -4.42 10.24
C PRO A 443 9.45 -4.90 9.90
N HIS A 444 10.38 -4.66 10.81
CA HIS A 444 11.77 -5.08 10.68
C HIS A 444 11.96 -6.42 11.41
N LEU A 445 12.01 -7.50 10.66
CA LEU A 445 12.07 -8.85 11.21
C LEU A 445 13.50 -9.39 11.28
N TYR A 446 14.34 -8.99 10.32
CA TYR A 446 15.75 -9.42 10.26
C TYR A 446 16.66 -8.29 9.78
N ARG A 447 16.82 -8.09 8.48
CA ARG A 447 17.70 -7.09 7.88
C ARG A 447 16.98 -6.29 6.80
N GLU A 448 15.77 -5.82 7.08
CA GLU A 448 15.00 -5.02 6.16
C GLU A 448 15.49 -3.57 6.13
N HIS A 449 16.81 -3.40 5.92
CA HIS A 449 17.43 -2.10 5.70
C HIS A 449 18.60 -2.20 4.72
N ALA A 450 18.88 -1.10 4.04
CA ALA A 450 20.00 -1.00 3.12
C ALA A 450 20.48 0.44 3.03
N VAL A 451 21.79 0.63 3.23
CA VAL A 451 22.45 1.94 2.97
C VAL A 451 22.76 2.04 1.48
N ARG A 452 22.27 3.10 0.84
CA ARG A 452 22.44 3.35 -0.60
C ARG A 452 22.89 4.77 -0.90
N ASN A 453 23.53 4.95 -2.05
CA ASN A 453 23.92 6.27 -2.53
C ASN A 453 22.67 7.00 -3.04
N ASN A 454 22.45 8.23 -2.60
CA ASN A 454 21.37 9.07 -3.12
C ASN A 454 21.89 9.89 -4.31
N VAL A 455 21.54 9.46 -5.52
CA VAL A 455 22.06 10.06 -6.76
C VAL A 455 21.04 11.02 -7.34
N ILE A 456 21.35 12.30 -7.28
CA ILE A 456 20.49 13.39 -7.77
C ILE A 456 21.15 14.04 -8.98
N ASP A 457 20.46 14.01 -10.12
CA ASP A 457 20.83 14.74 -11.34
C ASP A 457 19.57 15.23 -12.08
N ASP A 458 19.77 16.06 -13.09
CA ASP A 458 18.66 16.70 -13.83
C ASP A 458 17.81 15.67 -14.56
N LYS A 459 18.40 14.63 -15.17
CA LYS A 459 17.67 13.58 -15.87
C LYS A 459 16.73 12.83 -14.92
N LYS A 460 17.21 12.49 -13.70
CA LYS A 460 16.39 11.83 -12.68
C LYS A 460 15.29 12.76 -12.16
N LYS A 461 15.57 14.04 -11.98
CA LYS A 461 14.56 15.05 -11.59
C LYS A 461 13.45 15.18 -12.59
N ASP A 462 13.76 15.10 -13.89
CA ASP A 462 12.77 15.22 -14.98
C ASP A 462 11.84 14.00 -15.06
N TRP A 463 12.32 12.81 -14.70
CA TRP A 463 11.57 11.58 -14.80
C TRP A 463 10.95 11.13 -13.47
N PHE A 464 11.66 11.28 -12.36
CA PHE A 464 11.22 10.86 -11.03
C PHE A 464 10.64 12.05 -10.24
N ILE A 465 9.40 12.36 -10.52
CA ILE A 465 8.77 13.61 -10.05
C ILE A 465 8.25 13.56 -8.61
N THR A 466 8.14 12.38 -8.00
CA THR A 466 7.53 12.19 -6.67
C THR A 466 8.58 12.16 -5.55
N ASN A 467 8.10 12.19 -4.29
CA ASN A 467 8.96 12.19 -3.09
C ASN A 467 9.27 10.79 -2.55
N GLY A 468 8.97 9.74 -3.30
CA GLY A 468 9.32 8.37 -2.94
C GLY A 468 10.82 8.11 -2.99
N VAL A 469 11.22 6.94 -2.52
CA VAL A 469 12.57 6.41 -2.73
C VAL A 469 12.51 5.48 -3.95
N TYR A 470 13.12 5.91 -5.05
CA TYR A 470 13.27 5.08 -6.25
C TYR A 470 14.46 4.16 -6.09
N THR A 471 14.27 2.90 -6.44
CA THR A 471 15.25 1.82 -6.25
C THR A 471 15.67 1.21 -7.57
N SER A 472 16.94 0.87 -7.71
CA SER A 472 17.52 0.30 -8.93
C SER A 472 16.94 -1.08 -9.29
N CYS A 473 16.80 -1.35 -10.59
CA CYS A 473 16.50 -2.69 -11.12
C CYS A 473 17.73 -3.62 -11.17
N HIS A 474 18.92 -3.13 -10.83
CA HIS A 474 20.18 -3.89 -10.76
C HIS A 474 20.57 -4.26 -9.33
N ASP A 475 19.78 -3.86 -8.33
CA ASP A 475 20.06 -4.04 -6.91
C ASP A 475 19.02 -4.96 -6.27
N LEU A 476 19.45 -5.73 -5.28
CA LEU A 476 18.57 -6.53 -4.43
C LEU A 476 17.73 -5.71 -3.45
N ILE A 477 17.87 -4.38 -3.42
CA ILE A 477 17.18 -3.51 -2.46
C ILE A 477 15.66 -3.72 -2.47
N SER A 478 15.06 -3.88 -3.64
CA SER A 478 13.62 -4.16 -3.74
C SER A 478 13.27 -5.48 -3.06
N LYS A 479 14.10 -6.52 -3.22
CA LYS A 479 13.94 -7.81 -2.55
C LYS A 479 14.14 -7.68 -1.04
N ILE A 480 15.15 -6.93 -0.61
CA ILE A 480 15.45 -6.69 0.80
C ILE A 480 14.30 -5.92 1.47
N LEU A 481 13.78 -4.89 0.84
CA LEU A 481 12.77 -4.02 1.42
C LEU A 481 11.33 -4.50 1.22
N GLN A 482 11.05 -5.32 0.21
CA GLN A 482 9.69 -5.82 -0.08
C GLN A 482 9.41 -7.20 0.51
N PHE A 483 10.45 -8.05 0.66
CA PHE A 483 10.31 -9.43 1.12
C PHE A 483 11.11 -9.65 2.40
N ASP A 484 10.52 -10.31 3.37
CA ASP A 484 11.09 -10.61 4.68
C ASP A 484 12.26 -11.62 4.65
N ARG A 485 12.89 -11.87 3.48
CA ARG A 485 13.81 -12.97 3.32
C ARG A 485 15.12 -12.57 2.67
N HIS A 486 16.18 -12.57 3.47
CA HIS A 486 17.56 -12.67 3.00
C HIS A 486 17.96 -14.11 2.65
N TYR A 487 17.13 -15.09 2.97
CA TYR A 487 17.37 -16.49 2.72
C TYR A 487 16.71 -16.89 1.40
N MET A 488 17.48 -17.53 0.55
CA MET A 488 17.00 -18.14 -0.69
C MET A 488 17.16 -19.65 -0.57
N SER A 489 16.18 -20.39 -1.06
CA SER A 489 16.22 -21.85 -1.14
C SER A 489 15.78 -22.30 -2.52
N ASN A 490 16.03 -23.58 -2.85
CA ASN A 490 15.56 -24.16 -4.11
C ASN A 490 14.04 -24.03 -4.27
N GLN A 491 13.28 -24.23 -3.18
CA GLN A 491 11.84 -24.09 -3.18
C GLN A 491 11.40 -22.62 -3.40
N ASN A 492 12.12 -21.66 -2.81
CA ASN A 492 11.84 -20.24 -3.02
C ASN A 492 12.15 -19.81 -4.46
N LEU A 493 13.19 -20.33 -5.07
CA LEU A 493 13.55 -20.07 -6.48
C LEU A 493 12.54 -20.71 -7.45
N ALA A 494 12.01 -21.88 -7.13
CA ALA A 494 11.01 -22.59 -7.95
C ALA A 494 9.60 -21.97 -7.86
N ASN A 495 9.30 -21.22 -6.79
CA ASN A 495 7.99 -20.58 -6.54
C ASN A 495 7.96 -19.11 -7.00
N LEU A 496 9.06 -18.58 -7.50
CA LEU A 496 9.17 -17.28 -8.17
C LEU A 496 8.98 -17.46 -9.67
#